data_431f1d22f3e58af6c2b9c4b346e0a8d1
#
_entry.id   431f1d22f3e58af6c2b9c4b346e0a8d1
#
_cell.length_a   1.000
_cell.length_b   1.000
_cell.length_c   1.000
_cell.angle_alpha   90.00
_cell.angle_beta   90.00
_cell.angle_gamma   90.00
#
_symmetry.space_group_name_H-M   'P 1'
#
loop_
_entity.id
_entity.type
_entity.pdbx_description
1 polymer ?
#
loop_
_entity_poly.entity_id
_entity_poly.type
_entity_poly.pdbx_seq_one_letter_code
_entity_poly.pdbx_strand_id
1 'polypeptide(L)'
;NDYGKFALHTLPSGVFYSHISNVIGNGVALNIPLLFRELKSVTDRGVPEPKLLVSDRAQMVMPYHILLDQYEEERLGGKSFGSTKSGIAPFYSDKYAKIGFQVSELFDEETLREKVNRVCELKNVVFEHLYLKPPIDPEELLKVLHEYRAMVEPYVCDVSAFLDRALKDGK
;
A
#
# COMPACT_ATOMS: atom_id res chain seq x y z
N ASN A 1 6.22 -1.62 25.51
CA ASN A 1 7.52 -0.98 25.70
C ASN A 1 7.34 0.34 26.49
N ASP A 2 8.41 1.10 26.68
CA ASP A 2 8.42 2.34 27.48
C ASP A 2 7.51 3.43 26.91
N TYR A 3 7.19 3.38 25.62
CA TYR A 3 6.27 4.29 24.94
C TYR A 3 4.80 3.83 25.01
N GLY A 4 4.50 2.68 25.63
CA GLY A 4 3.17 2.12 25.81
C GLY A 4 2.85 0.93 24.91
N LYS A 5 1.54 0.65 24.74
CA LYS A 5 1.03 -0.44 23.93
C LYS A 5 0.72 0.04 22.51
N PHE A 6 1.23 -0.68 21.51
CA PHE A 6 0.98 -0.44 20.09
C PHE A 6 0.44 -1.71 19.41
N ALA A 7 -0.46 -1.54 18.47
CA ALA A 7 -0.91 -2.58 17.55
C ALA A 7 -0.55 -2.12 16.13
N LEU A 8 0.58 -2.62 15.62
CA LEU A 8 1.09 -2.31 14.29
C LEU A 8 0.63 -3.39 13.30
N HIS A 9 0.27 -2.99 12.09
CA HIS A 9 -0.18 -3.87 11.02
C HIS A 9 0.80 -3.87 9.84
N THR A 10 1.37 -2.71 9.51
CA THR A 10 2.29 -2.53 8.38
C THR A 10 3.70 -2.19 8.84
N LEU A 11 3.84 -1.35 9.87
CA LEU A 11 5.15 -0.99 10.41
C LEU A 11 5.82 -2.18 11.10
N PRO A 12 7.10 -2.47 10.81
CA PRO A 12 7.89 -3.43 11.55
C PRO A 12 8.08 -3.02 13.01
N SER A 13 8.15 -4.00 13.92
CA SER A 13 8.39 -3.73 15.35
C SER A 13 9.75 -3.11 15.67
N GLY A 14 10.69 -3.16 14.73
CA GLY A 14 12.00 -2.51 14.85
C GLY A 14 11.96 -1.00 14.93
N VAL A 15 10.83 -0.36 14.60
CA VAL A 15 10.67 1.12 14.63
C VAL A 15 10.90 1.75 16.01
N PHE A 16 10.85 0.96 17.08
CA PHE A 16 11.12 1.43 18.43
C PHE A 16 12.62 1.52 18.78
N TYR A 17 13.51 1.10 17.86
CA TYR A 17 14.94 1.04 18.10
C TYR A 17 15.71 1.81 17.03
N SER A 18 16.44 2.85 17.44
CA SER A 18 17.12 3.78 16.54
C SER A 18 18.25 3.15 15.70
N HIS A 19 18.81 2.03 16.15
CA HIS A 19 19.87 1.31 15.44
C HIS A 19 19.33 0.34 14.38
N ILE A 20 18.01 0.12 14.33
CA ILE A 20 17.39 -0.83 13.40
C ILE A 20 16.94 -0.11 12.12
N SER A 21 17.31 -0.66 10.96
CA SER A 21 16.72 -0.27 9.67
C SER A 21 15.46 -1.08 9.42
N ASN A 22 14.34 -0.41 9.29
CA ASN A 22 13.02 -1.01 9.08
C ASN A 22 12.72 -1.04 7.59
N VAL A 23 12.47 -2.22 7.04
CA VAL A 23 12.35 -2.42 5.59
C VAL A 23 10.96 -2.91 5.23
N ILE A 24 10.27 -2.17 4.37
CA ILE A 24 9.06 -2.63 3.66
C ILE A 24 9.52 -3.23 2.33
N GLY A 25 9.56 -4.54 2.28
CA GLY A 25 10.10 -5.28 1.13
C GLY A 25 9.10 -5.52 0.00
N ASN A 26 9.58 -6.14 -1.09
CA ASN A 26 8.81 -6.41 -2.32
C ASN A 26 7.57 -7.27 -2.11
N GLY A 27 7.53 -8.10 -1.06
CA GLY A 27 6.43 -9.03 -0.78
C GLY A 27 5.27 -8.40 -0.02
N VAL A 28 5.42 -7.17 0.46
CA VAL A 28 4.41 -6.50 1.28
C VAL A 28 3.25 -6.00 0.41
N ALA A 29 2.02 -6.22 0.87
CA ALA A 29 0.84 -5.53 0.37
C ALA A 29 0.79 -4.15 1.02
N LEU A 30 1.32 -3.14 0.35
CA LEU A 30 1.57 -1.83 0.93
C LEU A 30 0.35 -0.93 0.86
N ASN A 31 -0.29 -0.71 1.99
CA ASN A 31 -1.28 0.36 2.16
C ASN A 31 -0.55 1.63 2.66
N ILE A 32 -0.25 2.55 1.74
CA ILE A 32 0.52 3.78 2.05
C ILE A 32 -0.16 4.63 3.14
N PRO A 33 -1.45 4.97 3.06
CA PRO A 33 -2.12 5.72 4.12
C PRO A 33 -2.06 5.04 5.50
N LEU A 34 -2.18 3.72 5.53
CA LEU A 34 -2.10 2.96 6.79
C LEU A 34 -0.69 3.01 7.37
N LEU A 35 0.34 2.78 6.53
CA LEU A 35 1.75 2.85 6.94
C LEU A 35 2.06 4.19 7.62
N PHE A 36 1.69 5.31 6.98
CA PHE A 36 2.00 6.64 7.50
C PHE A 36 1.12 7.05 8.68
N ARG A 37 -0.09 6.53 8.78
CA ARG A 37 -0.92 6.69 9.99
C ARG A 37 -0.29 5.97 11.19
N GLU A 38 0.23 4.76 10.99
CA GLU A 38 0.94 4.03 12.03
C GLU A 38 2.25 4.74 12.42
N LEU A 39 3.04 5.19 11.43
CA LEU A 39 4.27 5.94 11.67
C LEU A 39 3.99 7.20 12.51
N LYS A 40 2.98 7.98 12.12
CA LYS A 40 2.56 9.16 12.89
C LYS A 40 2.11 8.78 14.30
N SER A 41 1.34 7.72 14.47
CA SER A 41 0.89 7.25 15.79
C SER A 41 2.06 6.87 16.71
N VAL A 42 3.15 6.37 16.15
CA VAL A 42 4.36 5.99 16.89
C VAL A 42 5.16 7.25 17.27
N THR A 43 5.38 8.15 16.32
CA THR A 43 6.14 9.39 16.57
C THR A 43 5.42 10.37 17.47
N ASP A 44 4.11 10.50 17.37
CA ASP A 44 3.28 11.36 18.26
C ASP A 44 3.37 10.94 19.74
N ARG A 45 3.77 9.70 20.02
CA ARG A 45 4.02 9.18 21.38
C ARG A 45 5.46 9.32 21.84
N GLY A 46 6.28 10.08 21.11
CA GLY A 46 7.65 10.38 21.47
C GLY A 46 8.70 9.36 21.02
N VAL A 47 8.31 8.37 20.21
CA VAL A 47 9.31 7.50 19.56
C VAL A 47 10.06 8.34 18.53
N PRO A 48 11.40 8.38 18.53
CA PRO A 48 12.16 9.06 17.50
C PRO A 48 11.81 8.53 16.11
N GLU A 49 11.87 9.40 15.10
CA GLU A 49 11.59 8.98 13.72
C GLU A 49 12.48 7.79 13.31
N PRO A 50 11.87 6.64 12.97
CA PRO A 50 12.64 5.44 12.70
C PRO A 50 13.28 5.51 11.32
N LYS A 51 14.40 4.81 11.15
CA LYS A 51 14.98 4.57 9.85
C LYS A 51 14.09 3.60 9.07
N LEU A 52 13.25 4.13 8.19
CA LEU A 52 12.30 3.39 7.36
C LEU A 52 12.76 3.39 5.90
N LEU A 53 12.70 2.24 5.25
CA LEU A 53 13.00 2.05 3.84
C LEU A 53 11.83 1.32 3.18
N VAL A 54 11.37 1.84 2.05
CA VAL A 54 10.27 1.27 1.27
C VAL A 54 10.80 0.83 -0.08
N SER A 55 10.57 -0.43 -0.43
CA SER A 55 10.99 -0.93 -1.75
C SER A 55 10.23 -0.23 -2.87
N ASP A 56 10.97 0.21 -3.87
CA ASP A 56 10.47 0.66 -5.16
C ASP A 56 9.59 -0.39 -5.87
N ARG A 57 9.82 -1.70 -5.56
CA ARG A 57 9.09 -2.85 -6.11
C ARG A 57 7.94 -3.34 -5.24
N ALA A 58 7.71 -2.75 -4.07
CA ALA A 58 6.53 -3.06 -3.28
C ALA A 58 5.27 -2.69 -4.06
N GLN A 59 4.24 -3.55 -4.00
CA GLN A 59 2.97 -3.27 -4.66
C GLN A 59 1.99 -2.62 -3.69
N MET A 60 1.24 -1.64 -4.21
CA MET A 60 0.34 -0.83 -3.42
C MET A 60 -1.07 -1.41 -3.37
N VAL A 61 -1.67 -1.37 -2.18
CA VAL A 61 -3.11 -1.54 -2.02
C VAL A 61 -3.78 -0.26 -2.49
N MET A 62 -4.52 -0.34 -3.59
CA MET A 62 -5.20 0.79 -4.20
C MET A 62 -6.54 1.09 -3.51
N PRO A 63 -7.05 2.33 -3.54
CA PRO A 63 -8.34 2.67 -2.95
C PRO A 63 -9.48 1.77 -3.43
N TYR A 64 -9.50 1.44 -4.71
CA TYR A 64 -10.53 0.58 -5.29
C TYR A 64 -10.46 -0.88 -4.80
N HIS A 65 -9.31 -1.36 -4.32
CA HIS A 65 -9.23 -2.70 -3.71
C HIS A 65 -10.09 -2.77 -2.44
N ILE A 66 -10.05 -1.71 -1.64
CA ILE A 66 -10.86 -1.61 -0.42
C ILE A 66 -12.35 -1.58 -0.77
N LEU A 67 -12.73 -0.82 -1.80
CA LEU A 67 -14.12 -0.77 -2.28
C LEU A 67 -14.59 -2.11 -2.83
N LEU A 68 -13.76 -2.79 -3.63
CA LEU A 68 -14.09 -4.13 -4.15
C LEU A 68 -14.34 -5.14 -3.03
N ASP A 69 -13.50 -5.15 -2.00
CA ASP A 69 -13.64 -6.03 -0.85
C ASP A 69 -14.94 -5.72 -0.07
N GLN A 70 -15.27 -4.44 0.12
CA GLN A 70 -16.51 -4.01 0.75
C GLN A 70 -17.75 -4.39 -0.07
N TYR A 71 -17.74 -4.14 -1.37
CA TYR A 71 -18.89 -4.39 -2.25
C TYR A 71 -19.14 -5.89 -2.43
N GLU A 72 -18.08 -6.71 -2.42
CA GLU A 72 -18.27 -8.17 -2.46
C GLU A 72 -18.91 -8.68 -1.17
N GLU A 73 -18.50 -8.20 0.00
CA GLU A 73 -19.15 -8.53 1.27
C GLU A 73 -20.62 -8.07 1.30
N GLU A 74 -20.92 -6.88 0.78
CA GLU A 74 -22.29 -6.40 0.64
C GLU A 74 -23.12 -7.30 -0.29
N ARG A 75 -22.57 -7.67 -1.45
CA ARG A 75 -23.24 -8.51 -2.45
C ARG A 75 -23.58 -9.90 -1.90
N LEU A 76 -22.67 -10.47 -1.11
CA LEU A 76 -22.85 -11.80 -0.51
C LEU A 76 -23.82 -11.78 0.67
N GLY A 77 -23.98 -10.65 1.34
CA GLY A 77 -24.93 -10.50 2.45
C GLY A 77 -24.75 -11.55 3.54
N GLY A 78 -25.77 -12.34 3.80
CA GLY A 78 -25.74 -13.40 4.82
C GLY A 78 -24.77 -14.56 4.52
N LYS A 79 -24.14 -14.59 3.35
CA LYS A 79 -23.11 -15.55 2.95
C LYS A 79 -21.73 -14.92 2.86
N SER A 80 -21.55 -13.73 3.47
CA SER A 80 -20.27 -13.00 3.48
C SER A 80 -19.17 -13.84 4.12
N PHE A 81 -17.93 -13.64 3.63
CA PHE A 81 -16.75 -14.36 4.14
C PHE A 81 -16.23 -13.80 5.47
N GLY A 82 -16.74 -12.66 5.93
CA GLY A 82 -16.23 -11.96 7.10
C GLY A 82 -14.89 -11.27 6.83
N SER A 83 -14.72 -10.72 5.63
CA SER A 83 -13.52 -9.98 5.26
C SER A 83 -13.26 -8.83 6.21
N THR A 84 -11.97 -8.53 6.43
CA THR A 84 -11.54 -7.32 7.16
C THR A 84 -11.80 -6.03 6.38
N LYS A 85 -12.28 -6.13 5.14
CA LYS A 85 -12.54 -5.00 4.23
C LYS A 85 -11.30 -4.12 4.01
N SER A 86 -10.13 -4.75 4.03
CA SER A 86 -8.83 -4.08 3.85
C SER A 86 -8.30 -4.16 2.42
N GLY A 87 -9.04 -4.81 1.52
CA GLY A 87 -8.71 -4.88 0.10
C GLY A 87 -7.62 -5.89 -0.27
N ILE A 88 -7.26 -6.80 0.64
CA ILE A 88 -6.13 -7.73 0.43
C ILE A 88 -6.42 -8.76 -0.66
N ALA A 89 -7.62 -9.35 -0.68
CA ALA A 89 -7.97 -10.34 -1.70
C ALA A 89 -7.96 -9.73 -3.12
N PRO A 90 -8.66 -8.61 -3.41
CA PRO A 90 -8.57 -7.96 -4.71
C PRO A 90 -7.17 -7.42 -5.04
N PHE A 91 -6.38 -6.99 -4.05
CA PHE A 91 -4.98 -6.63 -4.25
C PHE A 91 -4.16 -7.80 -4.80
N TYR A 92 -4.21 -8.96 -4.19
CA TYR A 92 -3.49 -10.14 -4.69
C TYR A 92 -4.02 -10.61 -6.04
N SER A 93 -5.33 -10.51 -6.29
CA SER A 93 -5.91 -10.76 -7.61
C SER A 93 -5.24 -9.91 -8.69
N ASP A 94 -5.13 -8.61 -8.47
CA ASP A 94 -4.50 -7.68 -9.41
C ASP A 94 -3.00 -7.90 -9.55
N LYS A 95 -2.32 -8.24 -8.46
CA LYS A 95 -0.89 -8.57 -8.48
C LYS A 95 -0.61 -9.75 -9.41
N TYR A 96 -1.36 -10.84 -9.27
CA TYR A 96 -1.16 -12.04 -10.10
C TYR A 96 -1.71 -11.88 -11.53
N ALA A 97 -2.73 -11.04 -11.73
CA ALA A 97 -3.19 -10.61 -13.05
C ALA A 97 -2.22 -9.62 -13.74
N LYS A 98 -1.15 -9.18 -13.06
CA LYS A 98 -0.14 -8.23 -13.56
C LYS A 98 -0.70 -6.85 -13.90
N ILE A 99 -1.73 -6.43 -13.20
CA ILE A 99 -2.34 -5.09 -13.32
C ILE A 99 -2.19 -4.27 -12.04
N GLY A 100 -1.58 -4.82 -10.99
CA GLY A 100 -1.26 -4.11 -9.76
C GLY A 100 -0.22 -3.02 -9.96
N PHE A 101 -0.17 -2.05 -9.06
CA PHE A 101 0.75 -0.89 -9.12
C PHE A 101 1.91 -1.06 -8.16
N GLN A 102 3.13 -0.87 -8.66
CA GLN A 102 4.35 -0.79 -7.85
C GLN A 102 4.63 0.65 -7.42
N VAL A 103 5.35 0.81 -6.31
CA VAL A 103 5.75 2.12 -5.81
C VAL A 103 6.57 2.91 -6.84
N SER A 104 7.46 2.25 -7.59
CA SER A 104 8.26 2.88 -8.65
C SER A 104 7.42 3.57 -9.73
N GLU A 105 6.22 3.05 -10.01
CA GLU A 105 5.34 3.61 -11.05
C GLU A 105 4.76 4.97 -10.66
N LEU A 106 4.78 5.34 -9.38
CA LEU A 106 4.40 6.68 -8.92
C LEU A 106 5.31 7.79 -9.44
N PHE A 107 6.52 7.45 -9.90
CA PHE A 107 7.55 8.39 -10.32
C PHE A 107 7.66 8.56 -11.83
N ASP A 108 6.82 7.86 -12.60
CA ASP A 108 6.69 7.98 -14.05
C ASP A 108 5.26 8.41 -14.39
N GLU A 109 5.05 9.69 -14.56
CA GLU A 109 3.72 10.30 -14.75
C GLU A 109 2.99 9.79 -16.00
N GLU A 110 3.70 9.60 -17.10
CA GLU A 110 3.10 9.14 -18.36
C GLU A 110 2.62 7.69 -18.22
N THR A 111 3.51 6.81 -17.79
CA THR A 111 3.20 5.39 -17.56
C THR A 111 2.11 5.22 -16.49
N LEU A 112 2.15 6.02 -15.42
CA LEU A 112 1.15 5.99 -14.36
C LEU A 112 -0.24 6.34 -14.89
N ARG A 113 -0.36 7.44 -15.64
CA ARG A 113 -1.62 7.92 -16.22
C ARG A 113 -2.23 6.91 -17.18
N GLU A 114 -1.42 6.37 -18.10
CA GLU A 114 -1.88 5.33 -19.03
C GLU A 114 -2.40 4.09 -18.30
N LYS A 115 -1.66 3.64 -17.29
CA LYS A 115 -2.04 2.46 -16.51
C LYS A 115 -3.29 2.70 -15.68
N VAL A 116 -3.44 3.87 -15.06
CA VAL A 116 -4.64 4.26 -14.31
C VAL A 116 -5.87 4.20 -15.20
N ASN A 117 -5.82 4.82 -16.38
CA ASN A 117 -6.93 4.81 -17.33
C ASN A 117 -7.34 3.37 -17.69
N ARG A 118 -6.38 2.56 -18.11
CA ARG A 118 -6.62 1.16 -18.49
C ARG A 118 -7.20 0.33 -17.33
N VAL A 119 -6.70 0.51 -16.12
CA VAL A 119 -7.19 -0.25 -14.96
C VAL A 119 -8.57 0.25 -14.55
N CYS A 120 -8.84 1.55 -14.58
CA CYS A 120 -10.16 2.11 -14.30
C CYS A 120 -11.21 1.58 -15.29
N GLU A 121 -10.92 1.55 -16.60
CA GLU A 121 -11.81 0.94 -17.60
C GLU A 121 -12.20 -0.49 -17.20
N LEU A 122 -11.21 -1.32 -16.88
CA LEU A 122 -11.44 -2.71 -16.47
C LEU A 122 -12.26 -2.82 -15.18
N LYS A 123 -11.92 -2.03 -14.16
CA LYS A 123 -12.58 -2.08 -12.86
C LYS A 123 -14.00 -1.50 -12.91
N ASN A 124 -14.24 -0.49 -13.73
CA ASN A 124 -15.54 0.14 -13.85
C ASN A 124 -16.59 -0.81 -14.44
N VAL A 125 -16.19 -1.75 -15.30
CA VAL A 125 -17.08 -2.83 -15.72
C VAL A 125 -17.62 -3.63 -14.52
N VAL A 126 -16.76 -3.94 -13.56
CA VAL A 126 -17.16 -4.67 -12.34
C VAL A 126 -17.98 -3.79 -11.40
N PHE A 127 -17.56 -2.54 -11.21
CA PHE A 127 -18.26 -1.58 -10.36
C PHE A 127 -19.70 -1.35 -10.84
N GLU A 128 -19.88 -1.04 -12.13
CA GLU A 128 -21.18 -0.66 -12.69
C GLU A 128 -22.10 -1.86 -12.92
N HIS A 129 -21.58 -2.96 -13.44
CA HIS A 129 -22.41 -4.08 -13.87
C HIS A 129 -22.55 -5.23 -12.86
N LEU A 130 -21.56 -5.42 -11.99
CA LEU A 130 -21.65 -6.45 -10.95
C LEU A 130 -22.14 -5.87 -9.62
N TYR A 131 -21.55 -4.77 -9.18
CA TYR A 131 -21.87 -4.19 -7.88
C TYR A 131 -22.92 -3.08 -7.93
N LEU A 132 -23.26 -2.58 -9.13
CA LEU A 132 -24.19 -1.45 -9.32
C LEU A 132 -23.78 -0.22 -8.51
N LYS A 133 -22.51 0.08 -8.53
CA LYS A 133 -21.86 1.19 -7.82
C LYS A 133 -21.29 2.20 -8.82
N PRO A 134 -21.08 3.45 -8.40
CA PRO A 134 -20.48 4.47 -9.25
C PRO A 134 -19.08 4.05 -9.76
N PRO A 135 -18.73 4.43 -11.00
CA PRO A 135 -17.40 4.16 -11.55
C PRO A 135 -16.30 4.93 -10.80
N ILE A 136 -15.09 4.43 -10.91
CA ILE A 136 -13.87 5.12 -10.46
C ILE A 136 -13.52 6.19 -11.47
N ASP A 137 -13.35 7.43 -11.01
CA ASP A 137 -12.82 8.52 -11.82
C ASP A 137 -11.28 8.43 -11.89
N PRO A 138 -10.69 8.27 -13.09
CA PRO A 138 -9.24 8.18 -13.23
C PRO A 138 -8.49 9.42 -12.72
N GLU A 139 -9.03 10.63 -12.91
CA GLU A 139 -8.37 11.86 -12.47
C GLU A 139 -8.39 11.98 -10.94
N GLU A 140 -9.47 11.59 -10.28
CA GLU A 140 -9.52 11.52 -8.82
C GLU A 140 -8.57 10.47 -8.27
N LEU A 141 -8.45 9.31 -8.92
CA LEU A 141 -7.47 8.30 -8.54
C LEU A 141 -6.04 8.81 -8.70
N LEU A 142 -5.72 9.51 -9.81
CA LEU A 142 -4.40 10.12 -10.01
C LEU A 142 -4.04 11.12 -8.92
N LYS A 143 -4.98 11.97 -8.49
CA LYS A 143 -4.76 12.89 -7.36
C LYS A 143 -4.34 12.15 -6.10
N VAL A 144 -5.04 11.07 -5.76
CA VAL A 144 -4.70 10.23 -4.61
C VAL A 144 -3.31 9.61 -4.76
N LEU A 145 -2.95 9.18 -5.96
CA LEU A 145 -1.61 8.60 -6.21
C LEU A 145 -0.49 9.63 -6.12
N HIS A 146 -0.74 10.88 -6.50
CA HIS A 146 0.21 11.98 -6.28
C HIS A 146 0.41 12.27 -4.78
N GLU A 147 -0.64 12.19 -3.97
CA GLU A 147 -0.51 12.26 -2.51
C GLU A 147 0.31 11.08 -1.97
N TYR A 148 0.07 9.87 -2.45
CA TYR A 148 0.86 8.68 -2.07
C TYR A 148 2.33 8.85 -2.45
N ARG A 149 2.62 9.37 -3.64
CA ARG A 149 3.98 9.70 -4.05
C ARG A 149 4.65 10.66 -3.06
N ALA A 150 4.00 11.78 -2.74
CA ALA A 150 4.54 12.77 -1.81
C ALA A 150 4.83 12.19 -0.42
N MET A 151 3.97 11.27 0.05
CA MET A 151 4.15 10.62 1.34
C MET A 151 5.33 9.65 1.35
N VAL A 152 5.51 8.85 0.28
CA VAL A 152 6.44 7.72 0.28
C VAL A 152 7.83 8.10 -0.26
N GLU A 153 7.92 9.15 -1.07
CA GLU A 153 9.14 9.56 -1.77
C GLU A 153 10.42 9.61 -0.90
N PRO A 154 10.39 10.17 0.34
CA PRO A 154 11.59 10.21 1.18
C PRO A 154 12.12 8.85 1.63
N TYR A 155 11.31 7.80 1.50
CA TYR A 155 11.59 6.46 2.04
C TYR A 155 11.90 5.43 0.95
N VAL A 156 11.65 5.76 -0.33
CA VAL A 156 11.78 4.82 -1.45
C VAL A 156 13.24 4.54 -1.78
N CYS A 157 13.58 3.28 -1.91
CA CYS A 157 14.90 2.85 -2.36
C CYS A 157 14.88 1.47 -3.03
N ASP A 158 15.98 1.11 -3.70
CA ASP A 158 16.25 -0.28 -4.09
C ASP A 158 16.62 -1.09 -2.84
N VAL A 159 15.59 -1.69 -2.24
CA VAL A 159 15.73 -2.52 -1.03
C VAL A 159 16.59 -3.75 -1.30
N SER A 160 16.55 -4.32 -2.51
CA SER A 160 17.37 -5.49 -2.84
C SER A 160 18.87 -5.15 -2.78
N ALA A 161 19.26 -4.02 -3.38
CA ALA A 161 20.62 -3.53 -3.31
C ALA A 161 21.02 -3.10 -1.89
N PHE A 162 20.09 -2.54 -1.11
CA PHE A 162 20.35 -2.20 0.30
C PHE A 162 20.64 -3.47 1.12
N LEU A 163 19.81 -4.50 1.01
CA LEU A 163 19.97 -5.75 1.75
C LEU A 163 21.24 -6.49 1.35
N ASP A 164 21.57 -6.55 0.06
CA ASP A 164 22.83 -7.16 -0.42
C ASP A 164 24.07 -6.50 0.23
N ARG A 165 24.09 -5.16 0.28
CA ARG A 165 25.18 -4.42 0.94
C ARG A 165 25.21 -4.68 2.44
N ALA A 166 24.05 -4.63 3.12
CA ALA A 166 23.98 -4.87 4.56
C ALA A 166 24.49 -6.26 4.95
N LEU A 167 24.13 -7.29 4.17
CA LEU A 167 24.64 -8.66 4.38
C LEU A 167 26.15 -8.78 4.16
N LYS A 168 26.71 -8.13 3.12
CA LYS A 168 28.14 -8.12 2.85
C LYS A 168 28.93 -7.40 3.96
N ASP A 169 28.34 -6.36 4.55
CA ASP A 169 28.92 -5.61 5.66
C ASP A 169 28.75 -6.31 7.02
N GLY A 170 28.09 -7.47 7.07
CA GLY A 170 27.84 -8.21 8.32
C GLY A 170 26.86 -7.55 9.28
N LYS A 171 25.90 -6.80 8.74
CA LYS A 171 24.86 -6.08 9.50
C LYS A 171 23.54 -6.80 9.48
#